data_5e9dcc3c3bda9b79d4112e253dfb35d0
#
_entry.id   5e9dcc3c3bda9b79d4112e253dfb35d0
#
_cell.length_a   1.000
_cell.length_b   1.000
_cell.length_c   1.000
_cell.angle_alpha   90.00
_cell.angle_beta   90.00
_cell.angle_gamma   90.00
#
_symmetry.space_group_name_H-M   'P 1'
#
loop_
_entity.id
_entity.type
_entity.pdbx_description
1 polymer ?
#
loop_
_entity_poly.entity_id
_entity_poly.type
_entity_poly.pdbx_seq_one_letter_code
_entity_poly.pdbx_strand_id
1 'polypeptide(L)'
;MEVQLKSAREMFEKLGYEIIYKPNTITYRLNKGYFYYICFKLNKKTVYKSKGTCGKEVASSITIKELQAINKEIEELGWNK
;
A
#
# COMPACT_ATOMS: atom_id res chain seq x y z
N MET A 1 -22.52 -12.15 -15.26
CA MET A 1 -21.19 -11.67 -15.16
C MET A 1 -20.67 -11.79 -13.76
N GLU A 2 -19.48 -12.25 -13.66
CA GLU A 2 -18.98 -12.54 -12.37
C GLU A 2 -18.05 -11.46 -11.87
N VAL A 3 -18.10 -11.21 -10.58
CA VAL A 3 -17.26 -10.23 -9.97
C VAL A 3 -15.94 -10.90 -9.58
N GLN A 4 -14.88 -10.38 -10.10
CA GLN A 4 -13.56 -10.86 -9.75
C GLN A 4 -13.10 -10.16 -8.48
N LEU A 5 -12.88 -10.94 -7.44
CA LEU A 5 -12.31 -10.39 -6.22
C LEU A 5 -10.80 -10.39 -6.35
N LYS A 6 -10.24 -9.23 -6.56
CA LYS A 6 -8.81 -9.10 -6.70
C LYS A 6 -8.16 -8.96 -5.34
N SER A 7 -6.96 -9.51 -5.21
CA SER A 7 -6.21 -9.32 -3.99
C SER A 7 -5.73 -7.87 -3.92
N ALA A 8 -5.38 -7.45 -2.71
CA ALA A 8 -4.81 -6.12 -2.54
C ALA A 8 -3.56 -5.96 -3.38
N ARG A 9 -2.72 -7.00 -3.43
CA ARG A 9 -1.51 -6.96 -4.22
C ARG A 9 -1.80 -6.68 -5.69
N GLU A 10 -2.81 -7.35 -6.25
CA GLU A 10 -3.18 -7.11 -7.65
C GLU A 10 -3.67 -5.69 -7.86
N MET A 11 -4.43 -5.18 -6.90
CA MET A 11 -4.92 -3.81 -7.00
C MET A 11 -3.77 -2.81 -7.00
N PHE A 12 -2.78 -3.00 -6.12
CA PHE A 12 -1.61 -2.13 -6.10
C PHE A 12 -0.78 -2.27 -7.37
N GLU A 13 -0.63 -3.50 -7.88
CA GLU A 13 0.13 -3.71 -9.10
C GLU A 13 -0.51 -2.98 -10.28
N LYS A 14 -1.82 -2.95 -10.35
CA LYS A 14 -2.51 -2.22 -11.40
C LYS A 14 -2.27 -0.72 -11.31
N LEU A 15 -2.00 -0.22 -10.12
CA LEU A 15 -1.69 1.20 -9.93
C LEU A 15 -0.22 1.50 -10.20
N GLY A 16 0.58 0.47 -10.48
CA GLY A 16 1.99 0.63 -10.79
C GLY A 16 2.93 0.41 -9.62
N TYR A 17 2.41 -0.05 -8.50
CA TYR A 17 3.22 -0.30 -7.32
C TYR A 17 3.90 -1.66 -7.40
N GLU A 18 5.08 -1.75 -6.80
CA GLU A 18 5.73 -3.04 -6.57
C GLU A 18 5.74 -3.29 -5.06
N ILE A 19 5.79 -4.56 -4.69
CA ILE A 19 5.69 -4.95 -3.29
C ILE A 19 7.07 -5.27 -2.75
N ILE A 20 7.32 -4.83 -1.51
CA ILE A 20 8.55 -5.11 -0.80
C ILE A 20 8.17 -5.69 0.55
N TYR A 21 8.58 -6.93 0.80
CA TYR A 21 8.31 -7.59 2.07
C TYR A 21 9.47 -7.37 3.03
N LYS A 22 9.13 -7.06 4.27
CA LYS A 22 10.09 -7.00 5.37
C LYS A 22 9.46 -7.69 6.56
N PRO A 23 10.26 -8.08 7.58
CA PRO A 23 9.72 -8.89 8.66
C PRO A 23 8.48 -8.33 9.35
N ASN A 24 8.41 -7.02 9.55
CA ASN A 24 7.28 -6.42 10.25
C ASN A 24 6.53 -5.39 9.42
N THR A 25 6.79 -5.35 8.10
CA THR A 25 6.12 -4.38 7.24
C THR A 25 5.87 -4.97 5.87
N ILE A 26 4.80 -4.49 5.24
CA ILE A 26 4.56 -4.69 3.82
C ILE A 26 4.59 -3.31 3.20
N THR A 27 5.48 -3.10 2.25
CA THR A 27 5.63 -1.79 1.61
C THR A 27 5.33 -1.91 0.13
N TYR A 28 4.49 -1.03 -0.37
CA TYR A 28 4.24 -0.89 -1.80
C TYR A 28 4.93 0.38 -2.27
N ARG A 29 5.71 0.26 -3.33
CA ARG A 29 6.51 1.39 -3.83
C ARG A 29 6.13 1.71 -5.26
N LEU A 30 5.94 2.99 -5.55
CA LEU A 30 5.64 3.49 -6.88
C LEU A 30 6.72 4.49 -7.28
N ASN A 31 7.28 4.29 -8.46
CA ASN A 31 8.33 5.17 -8.99
C ASN A 31 7.74 6.08 -10.06
N LYS A 32 7.72 7.38 -9.78
CA LYS A 32 7.29 8.40 -10.74
C LYS A 32 8.22 9.61 -10.69
N GLY A 33 9.52 9.34 -10.76
CA GLY A 33 10.51 10.40 -10.57
C GLY A 33 10.81 10.57 -9.08
N TYR A 34 9.79 10.63 -8.26
CA TYR A 34 9.91 10.41 -6.82
C TYR A 34 9.47 9.01 -6.52
N PHE A 35 9.81 8.53 -5.34
CA PHE A 35 9.25 7.28 -4.86
C PHE A 35 8.08 7.59 -3.94
N TYR A 36 6.99 6.87 -4.16
CA TYR A 36 5.84 6.88 -3.26
C TYR A 36 5.80 5.56 -2.54
N TYR A 37 5.54 5.59 -1.25
CA TYR A 37 5.50 4.39 -0.42
C TYR A 37 4.19 4.33 0.32
N ILE A 38 3.55 3.17 0.29
CA ILE A 38 2.42 2.87 1.16
C ILE A 38 2.88 1.72 2.03
N CYS A 39 3.01 1.98 3.33
CA CYS A 39 3.64 1.05 4.25
C CYS A 39 2.64 0.57 5.28
N PHE A 40 2.52 -0.74 5.40
CA PHE A 40 1.66 -1.37 6.41
C PHE A 40 2.56 -1.90 7.51
N LYS A 41 2.46 -1.33 8.70
CA LYS A 41 3.24 -1.79 9.85
C LYS A 41 2.45 -2.86 10.57
N LEU A 42 2.90 -4.11 10.46
CA LEU A 42 2.12 -5.26 10.90
C LEU A 42 1.97 -5.33 12.41
N ASN A 43 3.03 -4.99 13.14
CA ASN A 43 2.97 -5.07 14.59
C ASN A 43 2.16 -3.95 15.24
N LYS A 44 2.02 -2.83 14.56
CA LYS A 44 1.24 -1.70 15.08
C LYS A 44 -0.13 -1.57 14.42
N LYS A 45 -0.37 -2.37 13.38
CA LYS A 45 -1.60 -2.34 12.60
C LYS A 45 -1.91 -0.93 12.11
N THR A 46 -0.89 -0.27 11.55
CA THR A 46 -1.03 1.07 11.00
C THR A 46 -0.58 1.09 9.56
N VAL A 47 -1.07 2.05 8.82
CA VAL A 47 -0.68 2.25 7.43
C VAL A 47 -0.46 3.73 7.20
N TYR A 48 0.52 4.06 6.37
CA TYR A 48 0.74 5.45 5.99
C TYR A 48 1.29 5.50 4.57
N LYS A 49 1.14 6.66 3.94
CA LYS A 49 1.71 6.92 2.64
C LYS A 49 2.69 8.07 2.75
N SER A 50 3.86 7.89 2.14
CA SER A 50 4.86 8.93 2.09
C SER A 50 5.41 9.05 0.69
N LYS A 51 6.12 10.14 0.41
CA LYS A 51 6.83 10.30 -0.84
C LYS A 51 8.17 10.95 -0.54
N GLY A 52 9.15 10.68 -1.40
CA GLY A 52 10.44 11.30 -1.23
C GLY A 52 11.54 10.43 -1.78
N THR A 53 12.75 10.81 -1.41
CA THR A 53 13.92 10.04 -1.73
C THR A 53 14.45 9.43 -0.44
N CYS A 54 15.44 8.57 -0.58
CA CYS A 54 16.01 7.89 0.56
C CYS A 54 16.37 8.89 1.67
N GLY A 55 15.81 8.65 2.85
CA GLY A 55 16.12 9.47 4.02
C GLY A 55 15.32 10.75 4.16
N LYS A 56 14.48 11.09 3.16
CA LYS A 56 13.71 12.33 3.23
C LYS A 56 12.30 12.10 2.74
N GLU A 57 11.51 11.50 3.58
CA GLU A 57 10.12 11.19 3.25
C GLU A 57 9.19 12.18 3.92
N VAL A 58 8.16 12.58 3.18
CA VAL A 58 7.12 13.45 3.72
C VAL A 58 5.78 12.77 3.48
N ALA A 59 4.80 13.10 4.31
CA ALA A 59 3.46 12.54 4.16
C ALA A 59 2.89 12.92 2.80
N SER A 60 2.09 12.02 2.24
CA SER A 60 1.49 12.22 0.93
C SER A 60 0.01 11.90 0.99
N SER A 61 -0.75 12.50 0.10
CA SER A 61 -2.19 12.24 0.02
C SER A 61 -2.45 10.88 -0.61
N ILE A 62 -3.60 10.32 -0.29
CA ILE A 62 -4.02 9.01 -0.76
C ILE A 62 -5.16 9.19 -1.75
N THR A 63 -5.02 8.63 -2.95
CA THR A 63 -6.11 8.67 -3.92
C THR A 63 -7.19 7.66 -3.54
N ILE A 64 -8.36 7.81 -4.16
CA ILE A 64 -9.47 6.89 -3.89
C ILE A 64 -9.11 5.47 -4.29
N LYS A 65 -8.44 5.32 -5.44
CA LYS A 65 -8.05 3.98 -5.88
C LYS A 65 -7.03 3.36 -4.93
N GLU A 66 -6.12 4.16 -4.41
CA GLU A 66 -5.16 3.69 -3.42
C GLU A 66 -5.86 3.31 -2.13
N LEU A 67 -6.86 4.11 -1.72
CA LEU A 67 -7.61 3.80 -0.51
C LEU A 67 -8.36 2.48 -0.65
N GLN A 68 -8.92 2.21 -1.82
CA GLN A 68 -9.58 0.94 -2.06
C GLN A 68 -8.62 -0.23 -1.91
N ALA A 69 -7.41 -0.09 -2.45
CA ALA A 69 -6.40 -1.13 -2.32
C ALA A 69 -5.94 -1.27 -0.87
N ILE A 70 -5.79 -0.17 -0.16
CA ILE A 70 -5.43 -0.18 1.25
C ILE A 70 -6.50 -0.91 2.07
N ASN A 71 -7.77 -0.59 1.81
CA ASN A 71 -8.86 -1.25 2.53
C ASN A 71 -8.88 -2.75 2.26
N LYS A 72 -8.58 -3.15 1.02
CA LYS A 72 -8.51 -4.56 0.69
C LYS A 72 -7.39 -5.25 1.45
N GLU A 73 -6.23 -4.61 1.55
CA GLU A 73 -5.12 -5.16 2.31
C GLU A 73 -5.48 -5.31 3.79
N ILE A 74 -6.14 -4.31 4.36
CA ILE A 74 -6.58 -4.35 5.75
C ILE A 74 -7.52 -5.54 5.96
N GLU A 75 -8.41 -5.76 5.00
CA GLU A 75 -9.34 -6.88 5.06
C GLU A 75 -8.60 -8.21 5.02
N GLU A 76 -7.63 -8.32 4.11
CA GLU A 76 -6.87 -9.56 3.96
C GLU A 76 -6.01 -9.84 5.18
N LEU A 77 -5.53 -8.79 5.85
CA LEU A 77 -4.75 -8.93 7.07
C LEU A 77 -5.63 -9.19 8.30
N GLY A 78 -6.93 -9.03 8.16
CA GLY A 78 -7.84 -9.24 9.26
C GLY A 78 -7.85 -8.14 10.31
N TRP A 79 -7.35 -6.95 9.95
CA TRP A 79 -7.23 -5.85 10.91
C TRP A 79 -8.56 -5.22 11.30
N ASN A 80 -9.57 -5.42 10.48
CA ASN A 80 -10.88 -4.81 10.72
C ASN A 80 -11.79 -5.67 11.61
N LYS A 81 -11.24 -6.65 12.25
CA LYS A 81 -12.00 -7.52 13.17
C LYS A 81 -11.84 -7.11 14.60
#